data_b96f4b73588d539f2f359f51623a72f1
#
_entry.id   b96f4b73588d539f2f359f51623a72f1
#
_cell.length_a   1.000
_cell.length_b   1.000
_cell.length_c   1.000
_cell.angle_alpha   90.00
_cell.angle_beta   90.00
_cell.angle_gamma   90.00
#
_symmetry.space_group_name_H-M   'P 1'
#
loop_
_entity.id
_entity.type
_entity.pdbx_description
1 polymer ?
#
loop_
_entity_poly.entity_id
_entity_poly.type
_entity_poly.pdbx_seq_one_letter_code
_entity_poly.pdbx_strand_id
1 'polypeptide(L)'
;MRVAIVGGPGIGKSTLVRQLADLYHNGAYGEGEKGVWDPRVLADIEAGRNPVGVTAYFGRLYDANYRDAMEHDRPGRVIFFEGARITLEAHLAEYPAAAHDELRKVLTIGDWWKPDRVICLTSSTDTIEKHIKLRNRPHENVEMMVRRFRLIDAEFRRLAALDASAVVINRDRMEFHERSDLVRIVRAAGLPMFPEIPYETIERFAG
;
A
#
# COMPACT_ATOMS: atom_id res chain seq x y z
N MET A 1 0.19 -2.66 16.89
CA MET A 1 0.45 -3.54 15.72
C MET A 1 0.54 -2.67 14.47
N ARG A 2 1.56 -2.87 13.63
CA ARG A 2 1.84 -2.10 12.41
C ARG A 2 1.52 -2.98 11.21
N VAL A 3 0.65 -2.52 10.35
CA VAL A 3 0.15 -3.28 9.20
C VAL A 3 0.49 -2.53 7.92
N ALA A 4 1.29 -3.12 7.05
CA ALA A 4 1.55 -2.59 5.72
C ALA A 4 0.56 -3.16 4.70
N ILE A 5 -0.02 -2.31 3.87
CA ILE A 5 -0.86 -2.68 2.75
C ILE A 5 -0.09 -2.40 1.47
N VAL A 6 0.20 -3.46 0.72
CA VAL A 6 1.04 -3.42 -0.47
C VAL A 6 0.33 -4.04 -1.67
N GLY A 7 0.83 -3.80 -2.85
CA GLY A 7 0.26 -4.30 -4.10
C GLY A 7 0.48 -3.33 -5.26
N GLY A 8 0.19 -3.74 -6.46
CA GLY A 8 0.42 -2.99 -7.68
C GLY A 8 -0.39 -1.68 -7.77
N PRO A 9 -0.09 -0.83 -8.76
CA PRO A 9 -0.83 0.40 -8.99
C PRO A 9 -2.31 0.10 -9.34
N GLY A 10 -3.22 0.97 -8.88
CA GLY A 10 -4.66 0.82 -9.19
C GLY A 10 -5.43 -0.20 -8.36
N ILE A 11 -4.76 -0.98 -7.50
CA ILE A 11 -5.38 -2.08 -6.75
C ILE A 11 -6.25 -1.62 -5.57
N GLY A 12 -6.21 -0.36 -5.17
CA GLY A 12 -7.04 0.20 -4.10
C GLY A 12 -6.40 0.22 -2.71
N LYS A 13 -5.06 0.20 -2.62
CA LYS A 13 -4.31 0.30 -1.34
C LYS A 13 -4.78 1.46 -0.48
N SER A 14 -4.74 2.68 -1.02
CA SER A 14 -5.12 3.90 -0.29
C SER A 14 -6.57 3.86 0.21
N THR A 15 -7.47 3.25 -0.55
CA THR A 15 -8.86 3.04 -0.13
C THR A 15 -8.92 2.09 1.06
N LEU A 16 -8.25 0.94 0.97
CA LEU A 16 -8.25 -0.05 2.04
C LEU A 16 -7.60 0.49 3.32
N VAL A 17 -6.46 1.19 3.19
CA VAL A 17 -5.77 1.83 4.34
C VAL A 17 -6.73 2.75 5.08
N ARG A 18 -7.43 3.64 4.37
CA ARG A 18 -8.40 4.57 4.98
C ARG A 18 -9.56 3.82 5.64
N GLN A 19 -10.19 2.89 4.94
CA GLN A 19 -11.32 2.13 5.46
C GLN A 19 -10.97 1.33 6.72
N LEU A 20 -9.80 0.69 6.74
CA LEU A 20 -9.34 -0.01 7.93
C LEU A 20 -8.98 0.95 9.06
N ALA A 21 -8.30 2.06 8.76
CA ALA A 21 -7.97 3.06 9.77
C ALA A 21 -9.24 3.64 10.43
N ASP A 22 -10.27 3.92 9.64
CA ASP A 22 -11.57 4.40 10.14
C ASP A 22 -12.21 3.36 11.06
N LEU A 23 -12.22 2.07 10.69
CA LEU A 23 -12.77 0.99 11.51
C LEU A 23 -12.06 0.79 12.85
N TYR A 24 -10.75 1.04 12.87
CA TYR A 24 -9.96 0.93 14.09
C TYR A 24 -9.82 2.25 14.85
N HIS A 25 -10.46 3.32 14.37
CA HIS A 25 -10.34 4.68 14.92
C HIS A 25 -8.89 5.14 15.06
N ASN A 26 -8.06 4.82 14.10
CA ASN A 26 -6.64 5.10 14.07
C ASN A 26 -6.21 5.88 12.83
N GLY A 27 -4.96 6.37 12.84
CA GLY A 27 -4.37 7.07 11.70
C GLY A 27 -4.11 6.17 10.50
N ALA A 28 -4.24 6.74 9.31
CA ALA A 28 -3.85 6.16 8.04
C ALA A 28 -2.61 6.89 7.52
N TYR A 29 -1.59 6.14 7.14
CA TYR A 29 -0.34 6.68 6.59
C TYR A 29 -0.19 6.23 5.14
N GLY A 30 -0.48 7.11 4.22
CA GLY A 30 -0.49 6.84 2.78
C GLY A 30 0.72 7.38 2.04
N GLU A 31 0.87 6.95 0.79
CA GLU A 31 1.85 7.54 -0.15
C GLU A 31 1.49 8.99 -0.55
N GLY A 32 0.33 9.46 -0.13
CA GLY A 32 -0.23 10.71 -0.56
C GLY A 32 -0.88 10.63 -1.95
N GLU A 33 -1.46 11.74 -2.39
CA GLU A 33 -1.95 11.86 -3.77
C GLU A 33 -0.81 12.31 -4.68
N LYS A 34 -0.86 11.95 -5.98
CA LYS A 34 0.18 12.34 -6.96
C LYS A 34 0.46 13.85 -6.99
N GLY A 35 -0.55 14.69 -6.69
CA GLY A 35 -0.38 16.14 -6.62
C GLY A 35 0.46 16.66 -5.44
N VAL A 36 0.80 15.79 -4.48
CA VAL A 36 1.64 16.11 -3.30
C VAL A 36 3.08 15.64 -3.49
N TRP A 37 3.33 14.81 -4.53
CA TRP A 37 4.69 14.35 -4.81
C TRP A 37 5.53 15.46 -5.46
N ASP A 38 6.84 15.40 -5.22
CA ASP A 38 7.77 16.30 -5.94
C ASP A 38 7.56 16.16 -7.46
N PRO A 39 7.27 17.24 -8.17
CA PRO A 39 7.02 17.18 -9.62
C PRO A 39 8.14 16.54 -10.42
N ARG A 40 9.39 16.63 -9.95
CA ARG A 40 10.54 15.98 -10.58
C ARG A 40 10.48 14.47 -10.46
N VAL A 41 10.06 13.97 -9.30
CA VAL A 41 9.89 12.52 -9.08
C VAL A 41 8.76 12.00 -9.96
N LEU A 42 7.64 12.73 -10.07
CA LEU A 42 6.54 12.36 -10.95
C LEU A 42 7.00 12.28 -12.41
N ALA A 43 7.74 13.30 -12.90
CA ALA A 43 8.30 13.32 -14.25
C ALA A 43 9.28 12.17 -14.50
N ASP A 44 10.09 11.80 -13.51
CA ASP A 44 11.01 10.66 -13.61
C ASP A 44 10.26 9.32 -13.70
N ILE A 45 9.18 9.15 -12.91
CA ILE A 45 8.31 7.96 -12.98
C ILE A 45 7.66 7.84 -14.36
N GLU A 46 7.09 8.93 -14.88
CA GLU A 46 6.40 8.95 -16.16
C GLU A 46 7.36 8.68 -17.33
N ALA A 47 8.59 9.18 -17.24
CA ALA A 47 9.62 8.97 -18.24
C ALA A 47 10.44 7.68 -18.06
N GLY A 48 10.21 6.90 -17.00
CA GLY A 48 11.01 5.72 -16.66
C GLY A 48 12.48 6.02 -16.38
N ARG A 49 12.78 7.22 -15.87
CA ARG A 49 14.15 7.69 -15.61
C ARG A 49 14.46 7.69 -14.10
N ASN A 50 15.76 7.83 -13.79
CA ASN A 50 16.28 8.03 -12.43
C ASN A 50 15.69 7.05 -11.38
N PRO A 51 15.74 5.73 -11.65
CA PRO A 51 15.11 4.75 -10.75
C PRO A 51 15.67 4.81 -9.33
N VAL A 52 16.95 5.13 -9.18
CA VAL A 52 17.60 5.28 -7.87
C VAL A 52 17.00 6.45 -7.08
N GLY A 53 16.84 7.60 -7.71
CA GLY A 53 16.25 8.79 -7.08
C GLY A 53 14.77 8.57 -6.70
N VAL A 54 14.00 7.92 -7.58
CA VAL A 54 12.60 7.56 -7.34
C VAL A 54 12.50 6.59 -6.15
N THR A 55 13.30 5.52 -6.14
CA THR A 55 13.30 4.54 -5.03
C THR A 55 13.71 5.19 -3.71
N ALA A 56 14.74 6.03 -3.72
CA ALA A 56 15.18 6.75 -2.53
C ALA A 56 14.14 7.75 -2.02
N TYR A 57 13.38 8.39 -2.90
CA TYR A 57 12.28 9.28 -2.52
C TYR A 57 11.19 8.53 -1.75
N PHE A 58 10.68 7.44 -2.31
CA PHE A 58 9.64 6.66 -1.64
C PHE A 58 10.17 5.99 -0.37
N GLY A 59 11.43 5.58 -0.35
CA GLY A 59 12.07 5.07 0.86
C GLY A 59 12.02 6.08 2.01
N ARG A 60 12.41 7.33 1.74
CA ARG A 60 12.31 8.42 2.74
C ARG A 60 10.87 8.73 3.14
N LEU A 61 9.93 8.67 2.20
CA LEU A 61 8.52 8.88 2.48
C LEU A 61 7.97 7.82 3.44
N TYR A 62 8.27 6.54 3.20
CA TYR A 62 7.84 5.45 4.08
C TYR A 62 8.49 5.55 5.47
N ASP A 63 9.76 5.92 5.55
CA ASP A 63 10.45 6.13 6.82
C ASP A 63 9.86 7.31 7.60
N ALA A 64 9.57 8.42 6.94
CA ALA A 64 8.93 9.58 7.55
C ALA A 64 7.53 9.25 8.10
N ASN A 65 6.71 8.55 7.31
CA ASN A 65 5.39 8.09 7.74
C ASN A 65 5.48 7.16 8.95
N TYR A 66 6.47 6.26 8.96
CA TYR A 66 6.67 5.37 10.08
C TYR A 66 7.07 6.12 11.35
N ARG A 67 8.02 7.07 11.26
CA ARG A 67 8.47 7.88 12.42
C ARG A 67 7.32 8.70 12.98
N ASP A 68 6.57 9.39 12.14
CA ASP A 68 5.38 10.15 12.54
C ASP A 68 4.36 9.26 13.27
N ALA A 69 4.10 8.07 12.72
CA ALA A 69 3.21 7.11 13.36
C ALA A 69 3.72 6.69 14.75
N MET A 70 5.03 6.47 14.90
CA MET A 70 5.62 6.02 16.18
C MET A 70 5.61 7.12 17.25
N GLU A 71 5.69 8.39 16.86
CA GLU A 71 5.55 9.51 17.80
C GLU A 71 4.14 9.58 18.40
N HIS A 72 3.14 9.10 17.67
CA HIS A 72 1.72 9.13 18.06
C HIS A 72 1.17 7.76 18.48
N ASP A 73 2.00 6.71 18.46
CA ASP A 73 1.57 5.34 18.78
C ASP A 73 1.22 5.20 20.28
N ARG A 74 0.20 4.39 20.52
CA ARG A 74 -0.23 4.01 21.87
C ARG A 74 -0.37 2.49 21.93
N PRO A 75 -0.05 1.87 23.08
CA PRO A 75 -0.21 0.43 23.27
C PRO A 75 -1.63 -0.05 22.85
N GLY A 76 -1.70 -1.16 22.14
CA GLY A 76 -2.94 -1.77 21.72
C GLY A 76 -3.52 -1.26 20.39
N ARG A 77 -2.95 -0.23 19.80
CA ARG A 77 -3.41 0.29 18.50
C ARG A 77 -2.97 -0.59 17.32
N VAL A 78 -3.79 -0.56 16.26
CA VAL A 78 -3.43 -1.09 14.93
C VAL A 78 -3.26 0.09 14.00
N ILE A 79 -2.06 0.26 13.43
CA ILE A 79 -1.71 1.38 12.55
C ILE A 79 -1.51 0.82 11.15
N PHE A 80 -2.11 1.50 10.15
CA PHE A 80 -2.09 1.07 8.76
C PHE A 80 -1.22 1.99 7.91
N PHE A 81 -0.33 1.38 7.12
CA PHE A 81 0.58 2.06 6.21
C PHE A 81 0.32 1.63 4.77
N GLU A 82 0.28 2.57 3.85
CA GLU A 82 0.38 2.28 2.43
C GLU A 82 1.85 2.18 2.06
N GLY A 83 2.27 0.99 1.64
CA GLY A 83 3.66 0.73 1.29
C GLY A 83 4.56 0.38 2.48
N ALA A 84 5.65 -0.24 2.14
CA ALA A 84 6.77 -0.63 3.00
C ALA A 84 7.96 -0.99 2.11
N ARG A 85 9.08 -1.43 2.70
CA ARG A 85 10.25 -1.89 1.94
C ARG A 85 9.91 -2.88 0.82
N ILE A 86 9.03 -3.83 1.08
CA ILE A 86 8.58 -4.82 0.08
C ILE A 86 7.97 -4.16 -1.17
N THR A 87 7.36 -2.97 -1.04
CA THR A 87 6.88 -2.20 -2.19
C THR A 87 8.04 -1.77 -3.09
N LEU A 88 9.11 -1.25 -2.51
CA LEU A 88 10.29 -0.82 -3.25
C LEU A 88 10.97 -2.02 -3.94
N GLU A 89 11.06 -3.15 -3.25
CA GLU A 89 11.62 -4.39 -3.81
C GLU A 89 10.79 -4.89 -4.99
N ALA A 90 9.45 -4.86 -4.90
CA ALA A 90 8.58 -5.28 -5.99
C ALA A 90 8.70 -4.38 -7.22
N HIS A 91 8.89 -3.07 -7.00
CA HIS A 91 9.07 -2.11 -8.09
C HIS A 91 10.41 -2.26 -8.83
N LEU A 92 11.39 -3.02 -8.31
CA LEU A 92 12.60 -3.36 -9.09
C LEU A 92 12.27 -4.06 -10.40
N ALA A 93 11.17 -4.83 -10.44
CA ALA A 93 10.73 -5.52 -11.65
C ALA A 93 10.39 -4.58 -12.83
N GLU A 94 10.19 -3.29 -12.58
CA GLU A 94 9.93 -2.29 -13.63
C GLU A 94 11.21 -1.82 -14.32
N TYR A 95 12.37 -2.10 -13.76
CA TYR A 95 13.66 -1.59 -14.23
C TYR A 95 14.52 -2.69 -14.87
N PRO A 96 15.42 -2.33 -15.80
CA PRO A 96 16.37 -3.29 -16.35
C PRO A 96 17.23 -3.92 -15.26
N ALA A 97 17.59 -5.20 -15.42
CA ALA A 97 18.39 -5.94 -14.45
C ALA A 97 19.72 -5.25 -14.09
N ALA A 98 20.30 -4.51 -15.04
CA ALA A 98 21.54 -3.73 -14.81
C ALA A 98 21.38 -2.65 -13.73
N ALA A 99 20.16 -2.15 -13.47
CA ALA A 99 19.90 -1.16 -12.43
C ALA A 99 19.64 -1.80 -11.04
N HIS A 100 19.38 -3.09 -10.97
CA HIS A 100 18.93 -3.73 -9.74
C HIS A 100 19.96 -3.66 -8.61
N ASP A 101 21.25 -3.75 -8.90
CA ASP A 101 22.28 -3.72 -7.86
C ASP A 101 22.39 -2.35 -7.21
N GLU A 102 22.31 -1.29 -7.98
CA GLU A 102 22.28 0.09 -7.45
C GLU A 102 21.01 0.34 -6.64
N LEU A 103 19.87 -0.14 -7.11
CA LEU A 103 18.59 -0.03 -6.42
C LEU A 103 18.60 -0.82 -5.10
N ARG A 104 19.18 -2.05 -5.08
CA ARG A 104 19.33 -2.82 -3.86
C ARG A 104 20.22 -2.12 -2.84
N LYS A 105 21.28 -1.41 -3.26
CA LYS A 105 22.08 -0.60 -2.34
C LYS A 105 21.24 0.44 -1.61
N VAL A 106 20.33 1.12 -2.31
CA VAL A 106 19.40 2.07 -1.68
C VAL A 106 18.56 1.38 -0.61
N LEU A 107 18.10 0.15 -0.88
CA LEU A 107 17.29 -0.63 0.05
C LEU A 107 18.07 -1.17 1.27
N THR A 108 19.40 -1.19 1.20
CA THR A 108 20.27 -1.61 2.31
C THR A 108 20.71 -0.46 3.21
N ILE A 109 20.53 0.78 2.77
CA ILE A 109 20.89 1.98 3.53
C ILE A 109 19.78 2.30 4.53
N GLY A 110 19.94 1.85 5.76
CA GLY A 110 19.08 2.20 6.90
C GLY A 110 18.38 1.01 7.56
N ASP A 111 18.02 1.22 8.82
CA ASP A 111 17.19 0.29 9.57
C ASP A 111 15.72 0.46 9.11
N TRP A 112 15.34 -0.29 8.10
CA TRP A 112 13.96 -0.29 7.64
C TRP A 112 13.05 -0.86 8.72
N TRP A 113 12.00 -0.12 9.05
CA TRP A 113 10.97 -0.65 9.91
C TRP A 113 10.33 -1.91 9.30
N LYS A 114 10.00 -2.86 10.17
CA LYS A 114 9.30 -4.07 9.75
C LYS A 114 7.85 -3.99 10.22
N PRO A 115 6.88 -4.16 9.33
CA PRO A 115 5.50 -4.33 9.72
C PRO A 115 5.31 -5.63 10.50
N ASP A 116 4.38 -5.64 11.45
CA ASP A 116 3.99 -6.86 12.17
C ASP A 116 3.14 -7.76 11.26
N ARG A 117 2.46 -7.16 10.26
CA ARG A 117 1.72 -7.84 9.21
C ARG A 117 1.84 -7.10 7.88
N VAL A 118 1.86 -7.86 6.78
CA VAL A 118 1.80 -7.36 5.42
C VAL A 118 0.55 -7.90 4.74
N ILE A 119 -0.33 -7.04 4.29
CA ILE A 119 -1.47 -7.38 3.43
C ILE A 119 -1.06 -7.11 2.00
N CYS A 120 -0.78 -8.17 1.25
CA CYS A 120 -0.43 -8.10 -0.16
C CYS A 120 -1.70 -8.24 -1.01
N LEU A 121 -2.16 -7.15 -1.57
CA LEU A 121 -3.31 -7.15 -2.48
C LEU A 121 -2.87 -7.63 -3.87
N THR A 122 -3.64 -8.57 -4.41
CA THR A 122 -3.49 -9.08 -5.78
C THR A 122 -4.83 -9.01 -6.51
N SER A 123 -4.80 -9.02 -7.85
CA SER A 123 -6.01 -8.95 -8.67
C SER A 123 -5.76 -9.52 -10.06
N SER A 124 -6.82 -9.77 -10.82
CA SER A 124 -6.74 -9.97 -12.25
C SER A 124 -6.46 -8.65 -12.98
N THR A 125 -5.85 -8.74 -14.14
CA THR A 125 -5.62 -7.56 -14.99
C THR A 125 -6.90 -6.89 -15.43
N ASP A 126 -7.96 -7.66 -15.68
CA ASP A 126 -9.25 -7.14 -16.10
C ASP A 126 -9.91 -6.27 -15.03
N THR A 127 -9.82 -6.71 -13.77
CA THR A 127 -10.29 -5.92 -12.63
C THR A 127 -9.48 -4.63 -12.48
N ILE A 128 -8.16 -4.68 -12.63
CA ILE A 128 -7.31 -3.50 -12.54
C ILE A 128 -7.57 -2.52 -13.68
N GLU A 129 -7.71 -3.00 -14.92
CA GLU A 129 -8.04 -2.18 -16.08
C GLU A 129 -9.37 -1.44 -15.86
N LYS A 130 -10.42 -2.16 -15.39
CA LYS A 130 -11.69 -1.57 -15.02
C LYS A 130 -11.54 -0.47 -13.97
N HIS A 131 -10.77 -0.70 -12.91
CA HIS A 131 -10.58 0.27 -11.83
C HIS A 131 -9.81 1.51 -12.30
N ILE A 132 -8.78 1.35 -13.14
CA ILE A 132 -8.02 2.48 -13.70
C ILE A 132 -8.95 3.32 -14.59
N LYS A 133 -9.75 2.69 -15.45
CA LYS A 133 -10.73 3.38 -16.30
C LYS A 133 -11.79 4.13 -15.48
N LEU A 134 -12.34 3.51 -14.44
CA LEU A 134 -13.34 4.13 -13.56
C LEU A 134 -12.76 5.33 -12.78
N ARG A 135 -11.50 5.25 -12.37
CA ARG A 135 -10.80 6.32 -11.67
C ARG A 135 -10.54 7.55 -12.56
N ASN A 136 -10.45 7.35 -13.87
CA ASN A 136 -10.35 8.35 -14.93
C ASN A 136 -9.39 9.53 -14.63
N ARG A 137 -8.17 9.24 -14.22
CA ARG A 137 -7.16 10.28 -13.97
C ARG A 137 -6.55 10.76 -15.29
N PRO A 138 -6.53 12.08 -15.56
CA PRO A 138 -6.17 12.63 -16.89
C PRO A 138 -4.77 12.24 -17.41
N HIS A 139 -3.85 11.91 -16.52
CA HIS A 139 -2.45 11.59 -16.87
C HIS A 139 -2.15 10.09 -16.80
N GLU A 140 -3.14 9.23 -16.53
CA GLU A 140 -2.90 7.80 -16.46
C GLU A 140 -3.17 7.12 -17.80
N ASN A 141 -2.11 6.63 -18.42
CA ASN A 141 -2.23 5.71 -19.55
C ASN A 141 -2.63 4.32 -19.04
N VAL A 142 -3.83 3.88 -19.39
CA VAL A 142 -4.41 2.60 -18.91
C VAL A 142 -3.54 1.41 -19.28
N GLU A 143 -3.10 1.33 -20.53
CA GLU A 143 -2.28 0.21 -21.03
C GLU A 143 -0.94 0.13 -20.29
N MET A 144 -0.27 1.27 -20.13
CA MET A 144 0.98 1.35 -19.38
C MET A 144 0.78 0.92 -17.92
N MET A 145 -0.29 1.38 -17.27
CA MET A 145 -0.58 1.04 -15.87
C MET A 145 -0.90 -0.45 -15.69
N VAL A 146 -1.63 -1.05 -16.63
CA VAL A 146 -1.93 -2.50 -16.62
C VAL A 146 -0.64 -3.31 -16.85
N ARG A 147 0.22 -2.88 -17.77
CA ARG A 147 1.52 -3.52 -17.98
C ARG A 147 2.40 -3.47 -16.72
N ARG A 148 2.51 -2.31 -16.09
CA ARG A 148 3.23 -2.13 -14.82
C ARG A 148 2.65 -3.02 -13.73
N PHE A 149 1.32 -3.04 -13.62
CA PHE A 149 0.64 -3.88 -12.64
C PHE A 149 1.05 -5.36 -12.78
N ARG A 150 1.05 -5.92 -14.00
CA ARG A 150 1.41 -7.33 -14.24
C ARG A 150 2.81 -7.67 -13.73
N LEU A 151 3.79 -6.80 -14.02
CA LEU A 151 5.16 -7.01 -13.58
C LEU A 151 5.29 -6.97 -12.05
N ILE A 152 4.69 -5.98 -11.44
CA ILE A 152 4.78 -5.74 -10.01
C ILE A 152 3.97 -6.78 -9.22
N ASP A 153 2.77 -7.16 -9.68
CA ASP A 153 1.92 -8.15 -9.00
C ASP A 153 2.61 -9.52 -8.91
N ALA A 154 3.28 -9.95 -9.98
CA ALA A 154 4.04 -11.20 -9.98
C ALA A 154 5.16 -11.16 -8.92
N GLU A 155 5.87 -10.03 -8.81
CA GLU A 155 6.93 -9.88 -7.84
C GLU A 155 6.41 -9.75 -6.40
N PHE A 156 5.29 -9.06 -6.19
CA PHE A 156 4.63 -9.05 -4.87
C PHE A 156 4.25 -10.44 -4.40
N ARG A 157 3.68 -11.27 -5.27
CA ARG A 157 3.35 -12.67 -4.93
C ARG A 157 4.58 -13.46 -4.54
N ARG A 158 5.67 -13.29 -5.30
CA ARG A 158 6.96 -13.95 -5.01
C ARG A 158 7.52 -13.50 -3.65
N LEU A 159 7.56 -12.21 -3.38
CA LEU A 159 8.08 -11.65 -2.13
C LEU A 159 7.20 -12.03 -0.94
N ALA A 160 5.88 -11.95 -1.08
CA ALA A 160 4.95 -12.33 -0.04
C ALA A 160 5.04 -13.83 0.34
N ALA A 161 5.37 -14.70 -0.61
CA ALA A 161 5.59 -16.12 -0.33
C ALA A 161 6.85 -16.38 0.52
N LEU A 162 7.79 -15.44 0.57
CA LEU A 162 9.01 -15.51 1.35
C LEU A 162 8.91 -14.84 2.73
N ASP A 163 7.83 -14.11 2.98
CA ASP A 163 7.61 -13.35 4.21
C ASP A 163 6.49 -13.97 5.04
N ALA A 164 6.84 -14.59 6.18
CA ALA A 164 5.87 -15.22 7.08
C ALA A 164 4.86 -14.23 7.71
N SER A 165 5.13 -12.92 7.67
CA SER A 165 4.21 -11.89 8.12
C SER A 165 3.19 -11.49 7.05
N ALA A 166 3.39 -11.92 5.79
CA ALA A 166 2.57 -11.55 4.66
C ALA A 166 1.37 -12.47 4.47
N VAL A 167 0.24 -11.87 4.09
CA VAL A 167 -0.94 -12.57 3.61
C VAL A 167 -1.32 -12.01 2.25
N VAL A 168 -1.55 -12.90 1.29
CA VAL A 168 -1.99 -12.53 -0.06
C VAL A 168 -3.51 -12.54 -0.11
N ILE A 169 -4.10 -11.44 -0.53
CA ILE A 169 -5.55 -11.26 -0.64
C ILE A 169 -5.91 -10.89 -2.08
N ASN A 170 -6.67 -11.75 -2.72
CA ASN A 170 -7.24 -11.47 -4.03
C ASN A 170 -8.48 -10.59 -3.86
N ARG A 171 -8.44 -9.41 -4.50
CA ARG A 171 -9.52 -8.44 -4.40
C ARG A 171 -10.57 -8.48 -5.52
N ASP A 172 -10.47 -9.40 -6.49
CA ASP A 172 -11.31 -9.40 -7.71
C ASP A 172 -12.82 -9.31 -7.46
N ARG A 173 -13.27 -9.76 -6.30
CA ARG A 173 -14.69 -9.73 -5.91
C ARG A 173 -14.88 -9.03 -4.56
N MET A 174 -14.05 -8.04 -4.26
CA MET A 174 -14.11 -7.29 -3.01
C MET A 174 -14.39 -5.82 -3.28
N GLU A 175 -15.33 -5.27 -2.52
CA GLU A 175 -15.58 -3.84 -2.45
C GLU A 175 -15.15 -3.32 -1.07
N PHE A 176 -14.10 -2.51 -1.04
CA PHE A 176 -13.52 -2.04 0.23
C PHE A 176 -14.44 -1.06 1.01
N HIS A 177 -15.60 -0.73 0.47
CA HIS A 177 -16.65 0.00 1.16
C HIS A 177 -17.63 -0.95 1.88
N GLU A 178 -17.61 -2.23 1.54
CA GLU A 178 -18.46 -3.24 2.16
C GLU A 178 -17.83 -3.77 3.45
N ARG A 179 -18.53 -3.61 4.57
CA ARG A 179 -18.06 -4.05 5.89
C ARG A 179 -17.73 -5.56 5.92
N SER A 180 -18.50 -6.36 5.20
CA SER A 180 -18.28 -7.80 5.10
C SER A 180 -16.93 -8.16 4.50
N ASP A 181 -16.50 -7.43 3.46
CA ASP A 181 -15.20 -7.63 2.82
C ASP A 181 -14.05 -7.17 3.71
N LEU A 182 -14.22 -6.05 4.43
CA LEU A 182 -13.24 -5.62 5.42
C LEU A 182 -13.07 -6.63 6.55
N VAL A 183 -14.16 -7.22 7.05
CA VAL A 183 -14.12 -8.32 8.05
C VAL A 183 -13.34 -9.52 7.50
N ARG A 184 -13.58 -9.90 6.25
CA ARG A 184 -12.82 -11.00 5.60
C ARG A 184 -11.32 -10.72 5.54
N ILE A 185 -10.94 -9.49 5.18
CA ILE A 185 -9.55 -9.05 5.13
C ILE A 185 -8.92 -9.10 6.53
N VAL A 186 -9.58 -8.54 7.53
CA VAL A 186 -9.12 -8.50 8.93
C VAL A 186 -8.86 -9.92 9.45
N ARG A 187 -9.81 -10.84 9.20
CA ARG A 187 -9.67 -12.25 9.62
C ARG A 187 -8.54 -12.95 8.88
N ALA A 188 -8.46 -12.78 7.56
CA ALA A 188 -7.41 -13.41 6.75
C ALA A 188 -6.01 -12.90 7.15
N ALA A 189 -5.89 -11.63 7.50
CA ALA A 189 -4.64 -11.03 7.96
C ALA A 189 -4.30 -11.36 9.44
N GLY A 190 -5.19 -12.03 10.17
CA GLY A 190 -5.00 -12.35 11.60
C GLY A 190 -4.93 -11.08 12.46
N LEU A 191 -5.62 -10.02 12.05
CA LEU A 191 -5.71 -8.80 12.84
C LEU A 191 -6.72 -8.96 13.97
N PRO A 192 -6.56 -8.26 15.11
CA PRO A 192 -7.60 -8.21 16.12
C PRO A 192 -8.88 -7.64 15.51
N MET A 193 -10.02 -8.15 15.90
CA MET A 193 -11.30 -7.56 15.44
C MET A 193 -11.40 -6.12 15.94
N PHE A 194 -11.85 -5.24 15.06
CA PHE A 194 -12.05 -3.84 15.42
C PHE A 194 -13.18 -3.73 16.47
N PRO A 195 -13.09 -2.75 17.38
CA PRO A 195 -14.10 -2.55 18.42
C PRO A 195 -15.46 -2.25 17.77
N GLU A 196 -16.50 -2.94 18.22
CA GLU A 196 -17.86 -2.53 17.89
C GLU A 196 -18.14 -1.24 18.64
N ILE A 197 -18.56 -0.19 17.91
CA ILE A 197 -19.06 1.03 18.56
C ILE A 197 -20.41 0.67 19.16
N PRO A 198 -20.62 0.73 20.50
CA PRO A 198 -21.92 0.52 21.09
C PRO A 198 -22.90 1.51 20.48
N TYR A 199 -24.09 1.05 20.11
CA TYR A 199 -25.16 1.87 19.49
C TYR A 199 -25.45 3.15 20.29
N GLU A 200 -25.33 3.10 21.62
CA GLU A 200 -25.50 4.22 22.57
C GLU A 200 -24.49 5.36 22.37
N THR A 201 -23.35 5.11 21.72
CA THR A 201 -22.34 6.14 21.45
C THR A 201 -22.70 6.95 20.21
N ILE A 202 -23.48 6.40 19.28
CA ILE A 202 -23.87 7.06 18.02
C ILE A 202 -24.93 8.12 18.30
N GLU A 203 -25.85 7.90 19.24
CA GLU A 203 -26.90 8.85 19.60
C GLU A 203 -26.34 10.14 20.25
N ARG A 204 -25.17 10.08 20.91
CA ARG A 204 -24.54 11.26 21.53
C ARG A 204 -23.90 12.24 20.53
N PHE A 205 -23.66 11.83 19.29
CA PHE A 205 -23.08 12.67 18.25
C PHE A 205 -24.09 13.13 17.20
N ALA A 206 -25.34 12.68 17.29
CA ALA A 206 -26.44 13.04 16.37
C ALA A 206 -27.40 14.07 16.96
N GLY A 207 -27.09 14.65 18.14
CA GLY A 207 -27.90 15.63 18.86
C GLY A 207 -27.32 17.05 18.74
#